data_4ff612cc0780adddfa7b2e46ff172a93
#
_entry.id   4ff612cc0780adddfa7b2e46ff172a93
#
_cell.length_a   1.000
_cell.length_b   1.000
_cell.length_c   1.000
_cell.angle_alpha   90.00
_cell.angle_beta   90.00
_cell.angle_gamma   90.00
#
_symmetry.space_group_name_H-M   'P 1'
#
loop_
_entity.id
_entity.type
_entity.pdbx_description
1 polymer ?
#
loop_
_entity_poly.entity_id
_entity_poly.type
_entity_poly.pdbx_seq_one_letter_code
_entity_poly.pdbx_strand_id
1 'polypeptide(L)'
;MTLDVAQRLKEVLTAYGYRVVMTRDSDFFVPLGTRVAIANSYRNAIFVCIHFNAARRGSASGIETYFYSSQSLPLASAIHYYVAGGAPSSNRGVRRRGFYVLRKTTVPSVLVECGFLTNATEANYAQSAAYRQKLAEEIGRGVRERSLVASTSAANRLAANNTAVPLQPFIDQTHYRDPDLSRSKRGKRSSKSSSRSTSSKRKHSSDSDSEKKTRKKKSAPAQTED
;
A
#
# COMPACT_ATOMS: atom_id res chain seq x y z
N MET A 1 5.97 -4.24 3.69
CA MET A 1 5.75 -3.41 2.49
C MET A 1 5.71 -1.90 2.81
N THR A 2 4.73 -1.38 3.59
CA THR A 2 4.64 0.06 3.91
C THR A 2 5.91 0.62 4.55
N LEU A 3 6.50 -0.11 5.50
CA LEU A 3 7.76 0.28 6.13
C LEU A 3 8.92 0.37 5.11
N ASP A 4 9.02 -0.60 4.21
CA ASP A 4 10.06 -0.60 3.17
C ASP A 4 9.92 0.60 2.21
N VAL A 5 8.69 0.93 1.77
CA VAL A 5 8.47 2.16 0.98
C VAL A 5 8.87 3.41 1.77
N ALA A 6 8.54 3.46 3.08
CA ALA A 6 8.89 4.59 3.92
C ALA A 6 10.40 4.73 4.15
N GLN A 7 11.13 3.63 4.30
CA GLN A 7 12.60 3.61 4.41
C GLN A 7 13.25 4.11 3.12
N ARG A 8 12.81 3.63 1.96
CA ARG A 8 13.27 4.12 0.64
C ARG A 8 12.94 5.61 0.44
N LEU A 9 11.74 6.03 0.84
CA LEU A 9 11.35 7.44 0.78
C LEU A 9 12.24 8.31 1.67
N LYS A 10 12.62 7.82 2.85
CA LYS A 10 13.60 8.50 3.71
C LYS A 10 14.91 8.76 2.97
N GLU A 11 15.45 7.75 2.27
CA GLU A 11 16.69 7.89 1.49
C GLU A 11 16.53 8.93 0.38
N VAL A 12 15.44 8.85 -0.39
CA VAL A 12 15.14 9.79 -1.49
C VAL A 12 15.01 11.22 -0.95
N LEU A 13 14.26 11.42 0.12
CA LEU A 13 14.07 12.76 0.70
C LEU A 13 15.35 13.30 1.33
N THR A 14 16.15 12.44 1.94
CA THR A 14 17.47 12.85 2.49
C THR A 14 18.41 13.31 1.36
N ALA A 15 18.41 12.60 0.22
CA ALA A 15 19.16 13.01 -0.96
C ALA A 15 18.66 14.36 -1.54
N TYR A 16 17.40 14.72 -1.32
CA TYR A 16 16.85 16.03 -1.66
C TYR A 16 17.12 17.11 -0.60
N GLY A 17 17.87 16.78 0.46
CA GLY A 17 18.23 17.73 1.53
C GLY A 17 17.17 17.87 2.63
N TYR A 18 16.15 17.00 2.69
CA TYR A 18 15.17 17.00 3.78
C TYR A 18 15.71 16.28 5.02
N ARG A 19 15.42 16.83 6.20
CA ARG A 19 15.53 16.08 7.45
C ARG A 19 14.29 15.19 7.58
N VAL A 20 14.48 13.87 7.64
CA VAL A 20 13.40 12.91 7.71
C VAL A 20 13.35 12.26 9.09
N VAL A 21 12.15 12.24 9.69
CA VAL A 21 11.85 11.54 10.93
C VAL A 21 10.83 10.45 10.63
N MET A 22 11.18 9.21 10.95
CA MET A 22 10.30 8.06 10.82
C MET A 22 9.44 7.92 12.07
N THR A 23 8.13 7.60 11.93
CA THR A 23 7.29 7.26 13.08
C THR A 23 7.54 5.84 13.60
N ARG A 24 8.15 4.98 12.77
CA ARG A 24 8.76 3.69 13.11
C ARG A 24 9.86 3.36 12.10
N ASP A 25 10.86 2.65 12.52
CA ASP A 25 12.00 2.20 11.70
C ASP A 25 12.14 0.69 11.61
N SER A 26 11.33 -0.03 12.38
CA SER A 26 11.26 -1.50 12.41
C SER A 26 9.80 -1.98 12.46
N ASP A 27 9.60 -3.29 12.39
CA ASP A 27 8.26 -3.87 12.28
C ASP A 27 7.59 -4.05 13.65
N PHE A 28 7.18 -2.93 14.23
CA PHE A 28 6.36 -2.88 15.44
C PHE A 28 5.16 -1.93 15.26
N PHE A 29 4.16 -2.14 16.08
CA PHE A 29 2.96 -1.31 16.08
C PHE A 29 3.22 0.02 16.80
N VAL A 30 2.85 1.13 16.16
CA VAL A 30 2.84 2.48 16.76
C VAL A 30 1.42 3.00 16.71
N PRO A 31 0.82 3.34 17.87
CA PRO A 31 -0.53 3.89 17.94
C PRO A 31 -0.68 5.16 17.08
N LEU A 32 -1.87 5.37 16.52
CA LEU A 32 -2.14 6.53 15.65
C LEU A 32 -1.90 7.85 16.38
N GLY A 33 -2.25 7.94 17.68
CA GLY A 33 -1.99 9.11 18.51
C GLY A 33 -0.50 9.44 18.62
N THR A 34 0.34 8.41 18.78
CA THR A 34 1.81 8.59 18.85
C THR A 34 2.37 9.11 17.52
N ARG A 35 1.87 8.60 16.38
CA ARG A 35 2.27 9.11 15.05
C ARG A 35 1.92 10.59 14.90
N VAL A 36 0.72 10.98 15.35
CA VAL A 36 0.27 12.38 15.36
C VAL A 36 1.14 13.23 16.28
N ALA A 37 1.46 12.76 17.49
CA ALA A 37 2.32 13.49 18.43
C ALA A 37 3.72 13.74 17.85
N ILE A 38 4.32 12.73 17.21
CA ILE A 38 5.59 12.87 16.51
C ILE A 38 5.48 13.93 15.40
N ALA A 39 4.48 13.85 14.54
CA ALA A 39 4.29 14.80 13.46
C ALA A 39 4.11 16.24 13.97
N ASN A 40 3.33 16.43 15.03
CA ASN A 40 3.01 17.75 15.60
C ASN A 40 4.15 18.35 16.40
N SER A 41 5.18 17.57 16.78
CA SER A 41 6.36 18.10 17.44
C SER A 41 7.28 18.91 16.51
N TYR A 42 7.02 18.89 15.20
CA TYR A 42 7.81 19.59 14.19
C TYR A 42 6.97 20.64 13.45
N ARG A 43 7.10 21.93 13.78
CA ARG A 43 6.27 23.02 13.23
C ARG A 43 6.40 23.21 11.71
N ASN A 44 7.59 23.05 11.16
CA ASN A 44 7.90 23.28 9.74
C ASN A 44 8.03 21.97 8.98
N ALA A 45 7.23 20.98 9.33
CA ALA A 45 7.24 19.66 8.72
C ALA A 45 6.04 19.45 7.79
N ILE A 46 6.10 18.35 7.07
CA ILE A 46 4.96 17.71 6.44
C ILE A 46 4.87 16.27 6.96
N PHE A 47 3.67 15.71 6.94
CA PHE A 47 3.43 14.33 7.35
C PHE A 47 2.94 13.51 6.16
N VAL A 48 3.67 12.44 5.81
CA VAL A 48 3.31 11.52 4.74
C VAL A 48 3.04 10.14 5.35
N CYS A 49 1.80 9.69 5.26
CA CYS A 49 1.37 8.37 5.72
C CYS A 49 1.25 7.44 4.51
N ILE A 50 1.97 6.31 4.51
CA ILE A 50 2.03 5.37 3.40
C ILE A 50 1.21 4.13 3.75
N HIS A 51 0.29 3.78 2.85
CA HIS A 51 -0.61 2.64 2.97
C HIS A 51 -0.69 1.83 1.69
N PHE A 52 -1.15 0.60 1.84
CA PHE A 52 -1.73 -0.22 0.79
C PHE A 52 -3.16 -0.55 1.21
N ASN A 53 -4.08 -0.29 0.33
CA ASN A 53 -5.51 -0.43 0.56
C ASN A 53 -5.99 -1.89 0.59
N ALA A 54 -7.19 -2.11 1.09
CA ALA A 54 -7.88 -3.38 1.03
C ALA A 54 -9.37 -3.17 0.77
N ALA A 55 -10.00 -4.08 0.05
CA ALA A 55 -11.44 -4.07 -0.21
C ALA A 55 -11.99 -5.48 -0.14
N ARG A 56 -13.30 -5.61 0.12
CA ARG A 56 -13.98 -6.92 0.10
C ARG A 56 -13.96 -7.56 -1.30
N ARG A 57 -14.00 -6.75 -2.35
CA ARG A 57 -13.94 -7.20 -3.74
C ARG A 57 -12.50 -7.16 -4.23
N GLY A 58 -11.96 -8.28 -4.65
CA GLY A 58 -10.61 -8.38 -5.23
C GLY A 58 -10.42 -7.63 -6.55
N SER A 59 -11.52 -7.18 -7.18
CA SER A 59 -11.47 -6.34 -8.37
C SER A 59 -11.17 -4.85 -8.10
N ALA A 60 -11.23 -4.41 -6.83
CA ALA A 60 -10.86 -3.03 -6.50
C ALA A 60 -9.37 -2.81 -6.75
N SER A 61 -9.02 -1.74 -7.44
CA SER A 61 -7.65 -1.37 -7.78
C SER A 61 -7.49 0.14 -7.83
N GLY A 62 -6.27 0.62 -7.78
CA GLY A 62 -5.95 2.02 -8.05
C GLY A 62 -5.20 2.75 -6.95
N ILE A 63 -4.58 3.84 -7.34
CA ILE A 63 -3.88 4.79 -6.48
C ILE A 63 -4.85 5.87 -6.00
N GLU A 64 -4.83 6.16 -4.72
CA GLU A 64 -5.69 7.18 -4.10
C GLU A 64 -4.88 7.98 -3.07
N THR A 65 -5.07 9.28 -3.01
CA THR A 65 -4.39 10.13 -2.02
C THR A 65 -5.42 10.91 -1.21
N TYR A 66 -5.29 10.84 0.10
CA TYR A 66 -6.18 11.48 1.03
C TYR A 66 -5.52 12.66 1.74
N PHE A 67 -6.32 13.69 1.99
CA PHE A 67 -5.97 14.85 2.81
C PHE A 67 -7.16 15.25 3.67
N TYR A 68 -6.96 16.13 4.66
CA TYR A 68 -8.05 16.66 5.48
C TYR A 68 -8.10 18.18 5.46
N SER A 69 -7.04 18.86 5.84
CA SER A 69 -7.01 20.34 5.86
C SER A 69 -6.70 20.92 4.47
N SER A 70 -7.23 22.12 4.18
CA SER A 70 -6.99 22.80 2.91
C SER A 70 -5.50 23.06 2.63
N GLN A 71 -4.70 23.32 3.67
CA GLN A 71 -3.25 23.48 3.56
C GLN A 71 -2.51 22.24 3.04
N SER A 72 -3.13 21.07 3.15
CA SER A 72 -2.57 19.80 2.68
C SER A 72 -2.85 19.51 1.21
N LEU A 73 -3.81 20.23 0.59
CA LEU A 73 -4.23 19.95 -0.78
C LEU A 73 -3.10 20.09 -1.81
N PRO A 74 -2.21 21.11 -1.78
CA PRO A 74 -1.10 21.20 -2.71
C PRO A 74 -0.15 20.00 -2.60
N LEU A 75 0.16 19.57 -1.37
CA LEU A 75 0.99 18.39 -1.12
C LEU A 75 0.32 17.11 -1.65
N ALA A 76 -0.97 16.92 -1.36
CA ALA A 76 -1.74 15.76 -1.82
C ALA A 76 -1.80 15.70 -3.34
N SER A 77 -2.07 16.83 -4.01
CA SER A 77 -2.16 16.93 -5.46
C SER A 77 -0.82 16.65 -6.13
N ALA A 78 0.28 17.18 -5.61
CA ALA A 78 1.62 16.95 -6.14
C ALA A 78 2.05 15.48 -6.00
N ILE A 79 1.89 14.89 -4.82
CA ILE A 79 2.22 13.48 -4.61
C ILE A 79 1.35 12.60 -5.51
N HIS A 80 0.05 12.84 -5.54
CA HIS A 80 -0.88 12.04 -6.34
C HIS A 80 -0.54 12.09 -7.82
N TYR A 81 -0.21 13.28 -8.34
CA TYR A 81 0.18 13.46 -9.75
C TYR A 81 1.31 12.51 -10.15
N TYR A 82 2.38 12.47 -9.36
CA TYR A 82 3.53 11.61 -9.66
C TYR A 82 3.23 10.13 -9.42
N VAL A 83 2.65 9.77 -8.28
CA VAL A 83 2.40 8.37 -7.94
C VAL A 83 1.38 7.74 -8.89
N ALA A 84 0.27 8.41 -9.18
CA ALA A 84 -0.75 7.89 -10.09
C ALA A 84 -0.29 7.90 -11.56
N GLY A 85 0.59 8.84 -11.94
CA GLY A 85 1.19 8.88 -13.27
C GLY A 85 2.28 7.82 -13.49
N GLY A 86 2.96 7.42 -12.42
CA GLY A 86 4.04 6.42 -12.47
C GLY A 86 3.63 4.98 -12.17
N ALA A 87 2.47 4.75 -11.55
CA ALA A 87 2.00 3.41 -11.18
C ALA A 87 1.21 2.75 -12.31
N PRO A 88 1.40 1.44 -12.56
CA PRO A 88 0.62 0.68 -13.54
C PRO A 88 -0.78 0.34 -12.98
N SER A 89 -1.47 1.32 -12.45
CA SER A 89 -2.71 1.15 -11.70
C SER A 89 -3.69 2.28 -12.00
N SER A 90 -4.97 2.04 -11.73
CA SER A 90 -6.03 3.02 -11.98
C SER A 90 -5.85 4.27 -11.12
N ASN A 91 -6.05 5.44 -11.69
CA ASN A 91 -6.07 6.70 -10.95
C ASN A 91 -7.45 6.89 -10.28
N ARG A 92 -7.49 6.93 -8.95
CA ARG A 92 -8.70 7.13 -8.15
C ARG A 92 -8.84 8.55 -7.62
N GLY A 93 -7.85 9.40 -7.83
CA GLY A 93 -7.88 10.81 -7.52
C GLY A 93 -7.47 11.17 -6.09
N VAL A 94 -7.53 12.47 -5.82
CA VAL A 94 -7.26 13.09 -4.52
C VAL A 94 -8.60 13.33 -3.81
N ARG A 95 -8.72 12.92 -2.54
CA ARG A 95 -9.98 12.99 -1.79
C ARG A 95 -9.80 13.53 -0.39
N ARG A 96 -10.75 14.32 0.06
CA ARG A 96 -10.82 14.76 1.46
C ARG A 96 -11.44 13.65 2.32
N ARG A 97 -10.72 13.22 3.39
CA ARG A 97 -11.20 12.22 4.36
C ARG A 97 -10.70 12.54 5.76
N GLY A 98 -11.55 12.28 6.74
CA GLY A 98 -11.28 12.56 8.15
C GLY A 98 -10.53 11.45 8.88
N PHE A 99 -9.57 10.78 8.23
CA PHE A 99 -8.72 9.81 8.93
C PHE A 99 -8.05 10.45 10.14
N TYR A 100 -7.96 9.70 11.23
CA TYR A 100 -7.47 10.21 12.51
C TYR A 100 -6.12 10.94 12.36
N VAL A 101 -5.17 10.30 11.70
CA VAL A 101 -3.82 10.88 11.49
C VAL A 101 -3.82 12.15 10.65
N LEU A 102 -4.77 12.32 9.73
CA LEU A 102 -4.88 13.53 8.91
C LEU A 102 -5.63 14.66 9.65
N ARG A 103 -6.68 14.30 10.39
CA ARG A 103 -7.52 15.25 11.11
C ARG A 103 -6.85 15.84 12.35
N LYS A 104 -6.00 15.05 13.02
CA LYS A 104 -5.32 15.44 14.27
C LYS A 104 -3.91 16.01 14.05
N THR A 105 -3.35 15.87 12.87
CA THR A 105 -2.06 16.47 12.51
C THR A 105 -2.26 17.95 12.18
N THR A 106 -1.40 18.80 12.75
CA THR A 106 -1.45 20.26 12.59
C THR A 106 -0.59 20.78 11.44
N VAL A 107 0.34 19.98 10.96
CA VAL A 107 1.14 20.29 9.78
C VAL A 107 0.47 19.74 8.50
N PRO A 108 0.85 20.20 7.29
CA PRO A 108 0.34 19.60 6.05
C PRO A 108 0.54 18.08 6.05
N SER A 109 -0.55 17.33 5.84
CA SER A 109 -0.56 15.88 6.01
C SER A 109 -1.33 15.18 4.91
N VAL A 110 -0.80 14.06 4.45
CA VAL A 110 -1.40 13.22 3.41
C VAL A 110 -1.31 11.74 3.77
N LEU A 111 -2.25 10.95 3.23
CA LEU A 111 -2.21 9.49 3.25
C LEU A 111 -2.28 9.00 1.81
N VAL A 112 -1.27 8.23 1.41
CA VAL A 112 -1.13 7.69 0.06
C VAL A 112 -1.46 6.20 0.08
N GLU A 113 -2.52 5.81 -0.62
CA GLU A 113 -2.86 4.41 -0.89
C GLU A 113 -2.17 3.98 -2.19
N CYS A 114 -1.16 3.14 -2.03
CA CYS A 114 -0.26 2.72 -3.11
C CYS A 114 -0.77 1.51 -3.92
N GLY A 115 -2.07 1.21 -3.85
CA GLY A 115 -2.72 0.07 -4.49
C GLY A 115 -3.44 -0.81 -3.47
N PHE A 116 -4.20 -1.81 -3.96
CA PHE A 116 -5.00 -2.71 -3.14
C PHE A 116 -4.33 -4.08 -2.98
N LEU A 117 -4.01 -4.48 -1.75
CA LEU A 117 -3.43 -5.80 -1.48
C LEU A 117 -4.43 -6.95 -1.71
N THR A 118 -5.72 -6.64 -1.76
CA THR A 118 -6.77 -7.59 -2.11
C THR A 118 -6.91 -7.84 -3.62
N ASN A 119 -6.27 -7.01 -4.45
CA ASN A 119 -6.17 -7.21 -5.89
C ASN A 119 -4.88 -7.98 -6.20
N ALA A 120 -4.99 -9.14 -6.84
CA ALA A 120 -3.86 -10.03 -7.08
C ALA A 120 -2.73 -9.35 -7.91
N THR A 121 -3.09 -8.53 -8.90
CA THR A 121 -2.11 -7.81 -9.73
C THR A 121 -1.36 -6.76 -8.91
N GLU A 122 -2.08 -5.94 -8.15
CA GLU A 122 -1.46 -4.89 -7.33
C GLU A 122 -0.70 -5.46 -6.13
N ALA A 123 -1.16 -6.57 -5.56
CA ALA A 123 -0.41 -7.31 -4.54
C ALA A 123 0.94 -7.83 -5.09
N ASN A 124 0.97 -8.30 -6.33
CA ASN A 124 2.22 -8.70 -6.99
C ASN A 124 3.15 -7.49 -7.21
N TYR A 125 2.61 -6.33 -7.61
CA TYR A 125 3.41 -5.11 -7.69
C TYR A 125 3.98 -4.73 -6.32
N ALA A 126 3.18 -4.75 -5.27
CA ALA A 126 3.62 -4.40 -3.91
C ALA A 126 4.72 -5.33 -3.36
N GLN A 127 4.81 -6.58 -3.84
CA GLN A 127 5.90 -7.51 -3.51
C GLN A 127 7.21 -7.17 -4.23
N SER A 128 7.16 -6.41 -5.33
CA SER A 128 8.34 -6.01 -6.09
C SER A 128 9.12 -4.91 -5.36
N ALA A 129 10.40 -5.15 -5.11
CA ALA A 129 11.30 -4.15 -4.52
C ALA A 129 11.44 -2.92 -5.43
N ALA A 130 11.50 -3.13 -6.75
CA ALA A 130 11.61 -2.04 -7.71
C ALA A 130 10.31 -1.21 -7.76
N TYR A 131 9.15 -1.83 -7.64
CA TYR A 131 7.89 -1.08 -7.53
C TYR A 131 7.87 -0.20 -6.28
N ARG A 132 8.27 -0.75 -5.12
CA ARG A 132 8.35 0.03 -3.87
C ARG A 132 9.37 1.15 -3.94
N GLN A 133 10.51 0.92 -4.61
CA GLN A 133 11.51 1.97 -4.87
C GLN A 133 10.90 3.09 -5.71
N LYS A 134 10.21 2.76 -6.77
CA LYS A 134 9.56 3.74 -7.65
C LYS A 134 8.47 4.53 -6.92
N LEU A 135 7.63 3.87 -6.12
CA LEU A 135 6.67 4.57 -5.28
C LEU A 135 7.34 5.62 -4.38
N ALA A 136 8.46 5.25 -3.76
CA ALA A 136 9.23 6.17 -2.93
C ALA A 136 9.78 7.36 -3.72
N GLU A 137 10.32 7.14 -4.91
CA GLU A 137 10.80 8.18 -5.81
C GLU A 137 9.69 9.14 -6.23
N GLU A 138 8.53 8.61 -6.63
CA GLU A 138 7.40 9.44 -7.06
C GLU A 138 6.77 10.23 -5.88
N ILE A 139 6.65 9.62 -4.71
CA ILE A 139 6.22 10.33 -3.50
C ILE A 139 7.24 11.45 -3.18
N GLY A 140 8.54 11.13 -3.19
CA GLY A 140 9.61 12.08 -2.93
C GLY A 140 9.61 13.25 -3.91
N ARG A 141 9.38 12.98 -5.19
CA ARG A 141 9.22 13.98 -6.23
C ARG A 141 8.03 14.90 -5.97
N GLY A 142 6.88 14.33 -5.61
CA GLY A 142 5.69 15.11 -5.23
C GLY A 142 5.92 15.99 -4.00
N VAL A 143 6.67 15.50 -3.01
CA VAL A 143 7.07 16.29 -1.84
C VAL A 143 7.95 17.47 -2.26
N ARG A 144 8.95 17.25 -3.12
CA ARG A 144 9.88 18.29 -3.59
C ARG A 144 9.15 19.36 -4.39
N GLU A 145 8.24 18.95 -5.27
CA GLU A 145 7.60 19.85 -6.24
C GLU A 145 6.25 20.42 -5.76
N ARG A 146 5.87 20.18 -4.49
CA ARG A 146 4.59 20.66 -3.93
C ARG A 146 4.37 22.17 -4.03
N SER A 147 5.44 22.97 -4.02
CA SER A 147 5.36 24.43 -4.15
C SER A 147 4.99 24.89 -5.56
N LEU A 148 5.34 24.11 -6.59
CA LEU A 148 4.96 24.39 -7.98
C LEU A 148 3.45 24.19 -8.20
N VAL A 149 2.84 23.29 -7.42
CA VAL A 149 1.40 22.99 -7.46
C VAL A 149 0.60 23.97 -6.58
N ALA A 150 1.25 24.68 -5.67
CA ALA A 150 0.61 25.66 -4.78
C ALA A 150 0.11 26.92 -5.52
N SER A 151 0.55 27.19 -6.75
CA SER A 151 -0.14 28.17 -7.59
C SER A 151 -1.54 27.63 -7.93
N THR A 152 -2.56 28.34 -7.49
CA THR A 152 -3.99 27.93 -7.51
C THR A 152 -4.48 27.38 -8.85
N SER A 153 -3.92 27.84 -9.94
CA SER A 153 -4.26 27.39 -11.30
C SER A 153 -3.68 26.00 -11.65
N ALA A 154 -2.53 25.61 -11.07
CA ALA A 154 -1.93 24.30 -11.31
C ALA A 154 -2.56 23.23 -10.43
N ALA A 155 -2.89 23.55 -9.16
CA ALA A 155 -3.62 22.64 -8.28
C ALA A 155 -5.01 22.31 -8.82
N ASN A 156 -5.73 23.32 -9.36
CA ASN A 156 -7.04 23.13 -9.97
C ASN A 156 -6.95 22.35 -11.29
N ARG A 157 -5.90 22.53 -12.09
CA ARG A 157 -5.67 21.74 -13.30
C ARG A 157 -5.32 20.28 -12.99
N LEU A 158 -4.53 20.00 -11.96
CA LEU A 158 -4.21 18.64 -11.51
C LEU A 158 -5.43 17.95 -10.92
N ALA A 159 -6.32 18.70 -10.24
CA ALA A 159 -7.57 18.17 -9.71
C ALA A 159 -8.65 17.98 -10.81
N ALA A 160 -8.68 18.82 -11.84
CA ALA A 160 -9.66 18.80 -12.92
C ALA A 160 -9.24 17.91 -14.09
N ASN A 161 -7.98 17.90 -14.44
CA ASN A 161 -7.43 17.05 -15.50
C ASN A 161 -6.86 15.79 -14.90
N ASN A 162 -7.71 14.80 -14.72
CA ASN A 162 -7.35 13.42 -14.39
C ASN A 162 -6.44 12.74 -15.45
N THR A 163 -5.91 13.54 -16.38
CA THR A 163 -4.92 13.19 -17.38
C THR A 163 -3.57 13.68 -16.90
N ALA A 164 -3.05 13.08 -15.80
CA ALA A 164 -1.62 13.06 -15.63
C ALA A 164 -1.04 12.45 -16.91
N VAL A 165 -0.24 13.23 -17.65
CA VAL A 165 0.59 12.66 -18.71
C VAL A 165 1.36 11.54 -18.02
N PRO A 166 1.24 10.29 -18.48
CA PRO A 166 2.00 9.20 -17.88
C PRO A 166 3.46 9.63 -17.90
N LEU A 167 4.02 9.84 -16.71
CA LEU A 167 5.46 9.87 -16.62
C LEU A 167 5.91 8.57 -17.24
N GLN A 168 6.68 8.65 -18.32
CA GLN A 168 7.23 7.57 -19.14
C GLN A 168 6.89 6.17 -18.60
N PRO A 169 6.38 5.27 -19.40
CA PRO A 169 5.76 4.04 -18.95
C PRO A 169 6.66 3.46 -17.87
N PHE A 170 6.16 3.56 -16.66
CA PHE A 170 6.86 3.18 -15.45
C PHE A 170 7.42 1.79 -15.59
N ILE A 171 6.71 0.97 -16.35
CA ILE A 171 7.11 -0.37 -16.69
C ILE A 171 6.43 -0.68 -18.02
N ASP A 172 7.21 -0.99 -19.00
CA ASP A 172 6.74 -1.90 -20.01
C ASP A 172 6.39 -3.21 -19.28
N GLN A 173 5.09 -3.38 -18.98
CA GLN A 173 4.57 -4.52 -18.21
C GLN A 173 4.97 -5.85 -18.82
N THR A 174 5.38 -5.85 -20.10
CA THR A 174 5.82 -7.05 -20.82
C THR A 174 7.26 -7.44 -20.51
N HIS A 175 8.08 -6.51 -20.02
CA HIS A 175 9.52 -6.73 -19.81
C HIS A 175 10.01 -6.58 -18.38
N TYR A 176 9.13 -6.17 -17.44
CA TYR A 176 9.52 -6.08 -16.04
C TYR A 176 9.71 -7.48 -15.43
N ARG A 177 10.96 -7.86 -15.23
CA ARG A 177 11.33 -9.03 -14.42
C ARG A 177 11.87 -8.54 -13.08
N ASP A 178 11.11 -8.77 -12.03
CA ASP A 178 11.60 -8.56 -10.68
C ASP A 178 12.76 -9.53 -10.42
N PRO A 179 13.99 -9.03 -10.18
CA PRO A 179 15.13 -9.90 -9.91
C PRO A 179 14.93 -10.76 -8.66
N ASP A 180 14.12 -10.34 -7.68
CA ASP A 180 13.86 -11.10 -6.47
C ASP A 180 12.86 -12.24 -6.68
N LEU A 181 11.89 -12.10 -7.60
CA LEU A 181 10.96 -13.18 -7.94
C LEU A 181 11.62 -14.32 -8.72
N SER A 182 12.74 -14.06 -9.39
CA SER A 182 13.50 -15.09 -10.11
C SER A 182 14.21 -16.08 -9.18
N ARG A 183 14.53 -15.67 -7.95
CA ARG A 183 15.19 -16.53 -6.94
C ARG A 183 14.25 -17.55 -6.28
N SER A 184 12.96 -17.25 -6.16
CA SER A 184 12.03 -18.14 -5.46
C SER A 184 11.59 -19.39 -6.27
N LYS A 185 11.77 -19.36 -7.61
CA LYS A 185 11.38 -20.48 -8.50
C LYS A 185 12.48 -21.55 -8.71
N ARG A 186 13.70 -21.33 -8.22
CA ARG A 186 14.79 -22.32 -8.37
C ARG A 186 14.87 -23.39 -7.28
N GLY A 187 14.01 -23.33 -6.24
CA GLY A 187 14.07 -24.22 -5.07
C GLY A 187 13.22 -25.48 -5.13
N LYS A 188 12.46 -25.78 -6.21
CA LYS A 188 11.63 -26.99 -6.29
C LYS A 188 11.74 -27.69 -7.63
N ARG A 189 12.92 -28.20 -7.94
CA ARG A 189 13.12 -29.28 -8.92
C ARG A 189 14.25 -30.15 -8.43
N SER A 190 13.93 -31.16 -7.65
CA SER A 190 14.53 -32.49 -7.69
C SER A 190 14.00 -33.28 -6.50
N SER A 191 13.16 -34.22 -6.76
CA SER A 191 13.36 -35.65 -6.47
C SER A 191 12.06 -36.37 -6.77
N LYS A 192 11.93 -36.85 -7.99
CA LYS A 192 11.13 -38.04 -8.28
C LYS A 192 12.12 -39.15 -8.58
N SER A 193 12.48 -39.91 -7.58
CA SER A 193 13.03 -41.23 -7.77
C SER A 193 11.89 -42.24 -7.80
N SER A 194 11.94 -43.02 -8.83
CA SER A 194 11.15 -44.19 -9.11
C SER A 194 11.28 -45.25 -8.04
N SER A 195 10.19 -45.85 -7.61
CA SER A 195 10.15 -47.23 -7.23
C SER A 195 8.80 -47.85 -7.59
N ARG A 196 8.92 -48.84 -8.44
CA ARG A 196 7.93 -49.82 -8.87
C ARG A 196 7.73 -50.85 -7.76
N SER A 197 6.48 -51.31 -7.50
CA SER A 197 6.09 -52.72 -7.42
C SER A 197 4.78 -52.89 -6.67
N THR A 198 3.84 -53.45 -7.37
CA THR A 198 3.11 -54.70 -7.21
C THR A 198 2.04 -54.80 -6.12
N SER A 199 0.84 -54.91 -6.66
CA SER A 199 -0.30 -55.77 -6.35
C SER A 199 -0.55 -56.27 -4.90
N SER A 200 -1.75 -56.03 -4.38
CA SER A 200 -2.72 -57.12 -4.19
C SER A 200 -4.08 -56.60 -3.67
N LYS A 201 -5.09 -57.27 -4.16
CA LYS A 201 -6.51 -57.18 -3.76
C LYS A 201 -6.72 -57.59 -2.31
N ARG A 202 -7.65 -56.96 -1.61
CA ARG A 202 -8.73 -57.69 -0.88
C ARG A 202 -9.88 -56.75 -0.49
N LYS A 203 -11.08 -57.31 -0.71
CA LYS A 203 -12.40 -56.88 -0.32
C LYS A 203 -12.68 -57.01 1.17
N HIS A 204 -13.61 -56.26 1.67
CA HIS A 204 -14.82 -56.49 2.49
C HIS A 204 -15.11 -55.23 3.31
N SER A 205 -16.22 -54.61 3.16
CA SER A 205 -17.62 -54.83 3.55
C SER A 205 -17.93 -54.34 4.97
N SER A 206 -18.99 -53.52 4.98
CA SER A 206 -20.08 -53.36 5.96
C SER A 206 -19.81 -52.58 7.24
N ASP A 207 -20.56 -51.63 7.43
CA ASP A 207 -21.82 -51.34 8.09
C ASP A 207 -21.75 -50.36 9.27
N SER A 208 -22.69 -49.41 9.21
CA SER A 208 -23.57 -48.88 10.25
C SER A 208 -22.94 -48.37 11.58
N ASP A 209 -23.27 -47.25 12.14
CA ASP A 209 -24.54 -46.68 12.55
C ASP A 209 -24.33 -45.33 13.25
N SER A 210 -25.26 -44.50 13.04
CA SER A 210 -25.86 -43.44 13.85
C SER A 210 -25.30 -43.15 15.27
N GLU A 211 -25.13 -41.86 15.61
CA GLU A 211 -25.95 -41.25 16.66
C GLU A 211 -25.76 -39.72 16.80
N LYS A 212 -26.88 -39.09 16.99
CA LYS A 212 -27.13 -37.68 17.35
C LYS A 212 -26.60 -37.32 18.71
N LYS A 213 -26.16 -36.06 18.91
CA LYS A 213 -26.60 -35.18 20.01
C LYS A 213 -26.05 -33.77 19.86
N THR A 214 -26.87 -32.84 19.53
CA THR A 214 -27.46 -31.67 20.22
C THR A 214 -26.58 -30.81 21.13
N ARG A 215 -26.64 -29.50 20.82
CA ARG A 215 -26.74 -28.31 21.68
C ARG A 215 -25.52 -27.84 22.49
N LYS A 216 -25.00 -26.62 22.18
CA LYS A 216 -25.34 -25.42 22.96
C LYS A 216 -24.79 -24.13 22.34
N LYS A 217 -25.66 -23.17 22.17
CA LYS A 217 -25.37 -21.74 21.96
C LYS A 217 -24.58 -21.17 23.13
N LYS A 218 -23.60 -20.32 22.86
CA LYS A 218 -23.24 -19.22 23.75
C LYS A 218 -22.86 -18.02 22.91
N SER A 219 -23.64 -16.98 23.07
CA SER A 219 -23.49 -15.61 22.62
C SER A 219 -22.35 -14.93 23.37
N ALA A 220 -21.57 -14.12 22.66
CA ALA A 220 -20.70 -13.11 23.26
C ALA A 220 -21.04 -11.72 22.69
N PRO A 221 -20.89 -10.66 23.50
CA PRO A 221 -21.53 -9.38 23.27
C PRO A 221 -20.75 -8.46 22.34
N ALA A 222 -21.51 -7.58 21.68
CA ALA A 222 -21.02 -6.44 20.90
C ALA A 222 -20.34 -5.41 21.82
N GLN A 223 -19.23 -4.86 21.37
CA GLN A 223 -18.67 -3.62 21.88
C GLN A 223 -18.87 -2.52 20.85
N THR A 224 -19.61 -1.53 21.26
CA THR A 224 -19.82 -0.24 20.60
C THR A 224 -18.60 0.62 20.77
N GLU A 225 -18.14 1.23 19.69
CA GLU A 225 -17.12 2.28 19.69
C GLU A 225 -17.77 3.63 19.42
N ASP A 226 -17.46 4.56 20.29
CA ASP A 226 -17.55 6.00 20.05
C ASP A 226 -16.29 6.53 19.34
#